data_13d83e9f106f2da1f6c5ee6423da077a
#
_entry.id   13d83e9f106f2da1f6c5ee6423da077a
#
_cell.length_a   1.000
_cell.length_b   1.000
_cell.length_c   1.000
_cell.angle_alpha   90.00
_cell.angle_beta   90.00
_cell.angle_gamma   90.00
#
_symmetry.space_group_name_H-M   'P 1'
#
loop_
_entity.id
_entity.type
_entity.pdbx_description
1 polymer ?
#
loop_
_entity_poly.entity_id
_entity_poly.type
_entity_poly.pdbx_seq_one_letter_code
_entity_poly.pdbx_strand_id
1 'polypeptide(L)'
;MLCEGAGVPIGVVVDGANRPDMRVVQPTLESIPVKRPAPTQRFPQGLCLDKGYDYDDVRDLVREFGYTAHIRARGEEAQAIKRHAGFKARRWVVERTHSWMNRFRRILIRWEKTPENFLALLHFVCALI
;
A
#
# COMPACT_ATOMS: atom_id res chain seq x y z
N MET A 1 3.51 -2.42 2.51
CA MET A 1 3.68 -0.94 2.47
C MET A 1 2.44 -0.30 1.87
N LEU A 2 1.99 0.80 2.44
CA LEU A 2 0.88 1.62 1.98
C LEU A 2 1.41 3.00 1.56
N CYS A 3 1.00 3.48 0.38
CA CYS A 3 1.34 4.80 -0.14
C CYS A 3 0.07 5.61 -0.39
N GLU A 4 0.12 6.91 -0.15
CA GLU A 4 -0.92 7.82 -0.60
C GLU A 4 -0.81 8.08 -2.13
N GLY A 5 -1.77 8.82 -2.72
CA GLY A 5 -1.91 8.97 -4.17
C GLY A 5 -0.74 9.63 -4.90
N ALA A 6 0.14 10.39 -4.23
CA ALA A 6 1.36 10.96 -4.79
C ALA A 6 2.59 10.05 -4.61
N GLY A 7 2.45 8.94 -3.87
CA GLY A 7 3.51 7.94 -3.68
C GLY A 7 4.28 8.09 -2.38
N VAL A 8 3.85 8.97 -1.48
CA VAL A 8 4.45 9.09 -0.15
C VAL A 8 4.06 7.87 0.69
N PRO A 9 5.03 7.14 1.25
CA PRO A 9 4.73 6.03 2.15
C PRO A 9 4.07 6.53 3.44
N ILE A 10 2.90 5.97 3.78
CA ILE A 10 2.11 6.37 4.97
C ILE A 10 1.89 5.23 5.95
N GLY A 11 2.24 4.00 5.59
CA GLY A 11 2.17 2.84 6.46
C GLY A 11 3.10 1.74 5.98
N VAL A 12 3.86 1.15 6.89
CA VAL A 12 4.79 0.07 6.56
C VAL A 12 4.88 -0.95 7.68
N VAL A 13 4.87 -2.21 7.29
CA VAL A 13 5.09 -3.36 8.18
C VAL A 13 6.08 -4.30 7.52
N VAL A 14 6.92 -4.92 8.31
CA VAL A 14 7.84 -5.99 7.90
C VAL A 14 7.36 -7.29 8.54
N ASP A 15 7.18 -8.31 7.74
CA ASP A 15 6.80 -9.64 8.19
C ASP A 15 7.61 -10.73 7.46
N GLY A 16 7.49 -11.97 7.91
CA GLY A 16 8.17 -13.11 7.28
C GLY A 16 7.59 -13.40 5.89
N ALA A 17 8.46 -13.73 4.93
CA ALA A 17 8.07 -14.01 3.55
C ALA A 17 7.14 -15.25 3.38
N ASN A 18 6.99 -16.04 4.42
CA ASN A 18 6.11 -17.22 4.45
C ASN A 18 4.68 -16.91 4.91
N ARG A 19 4.37 -15.65 5.25
CA ARG A 19 3.02 -15.25 5.65
C ARG A 19 2.19 -14.81 4.45
N PRO A 20 0.89 -15.19 4.38
CA PRO A 20 0.00 -14.70 3.35
C PRO A 20 -0.16 -13.17 3.43
N ASP A 21 -0.09 -12.50 2.31
CA ASP A 21 -0.17 -11.02 2.20
C ASP A 21 -1.45 -10.44 2.83
N MET A 22 -2.55 -11.17 2.79
CA MET A 22 -3.82 -10.76 3.39
C MET A 22 -3.70 -10.49 4.91
N ARG A 23 -2.80 -11.22 5.62
CA ARG A 23 -2.60 -11.04 7.06
C ARG A 23 -1.86 -9.76 7.44
N VAL A 24 -1.16 -9.14 6.50
CA VAL A 24 -0.43 -7.89 6.73
C VAL A 24 -1.25 -6.64 6.39
N VAL A 25 -2.47 -6.79 5.84
CA VAL A 25 -3.33 -5.64 5.49
C VAL A 25 -3.69 -4.85 6.75
N GLN A 26 -4.26 -5.51 7.76
CA GLN A 26 -4.67 -4.86 9.00
C GLN A 26 -3.48 -4.19 9.71
N PRO A 27 -2.37 -4.86 10.01
CA PRO A 27 -1.21 -4.21 10.63
C PRO A 27 -0.67 -3.04 9.81
N THR A 28 -0.75 -3.12 8.47
CA THR A 28 -0.31 -2.01 7.61
C THR A 28 -1.22 -0.80 7.73
N LEU A 29 -2.55 -0.99 7.80
CA LEU A 29 -3.50 0.10 8.01
C LEU A 29 -3.35 0.72 9.40
N GLU A 30 -3.10 -0.10 10.42
CA GLU A 30 -2.86 0.33 11.81
C GLU A 30 -1.52 1.08 11.96
N SER A 31 -0.54 0.81 11.09
CA SER A 31 0.78 1.47 11.12
C SER A 31 0.78 2.91 10.63
N ILE A 32 -0.35 3.45 10.17
CA ILE A 32 -0.45 4.84 9.73
C ILE A 32 -0.27 5.77 10.92
N PRO A 33 0.80 6.60 10.98
CA PRO A 33 1.15 7.37 12.18
C PRO A 33 0.31 8.65 12.34
N VAL A 34 -0.41 9.06 11.31
CA VAL A 34 -1.18 10.29 11.28
C VAL A 34 -2.69 10.03 11.36
N LYS A 35 -3.40 10.90 12.10
CA LYS A 35 -4.86 10.83 12.13
C LYS A 35 -5.43 11.24 10.77
N ARG A 36 -6.12 10.30 10.13
CA ARG A 36 -6.80 10.57 8.86
C ARG A 36 -8.08 11.36 9.07
N PRO A 37 -8.47 12.25 8.15
CA PRO A 37 -9.81 12.81 8.14
C PRO A 37 -10.85 11.69 7.94
N ALA A 38 -12.02 11.82 8.54
CA ALA A 38 -13.09 10.86 8.32
C ALA A 38 -13.56 10.91 6.85
N PRO A 39 -13.79 9.75 6.20
CA PRO A 39 -14.33 9.73 4.85
C PRO A 39 -15.76 10.27 4.85
N THR A 40 -16.13 11.00 3.81
CA THR A 40 -17.48 11.51 3.58
C THR A 40 -17.99 11.06 2.22
N GLN A 41 -19.30 11.19 1.98
CA GLN A 41 -19.87 10.91 0.64
C GLN A 41 -19.23 11.79 -0.45
N ARG A 42 -18.89 13.04 -0.11
CA ARG A 42 -18.25 13.98 -1.05
C ARG A 42 -16.76 13.69 -1.25
N PHE A 43 -16.08 13.16 -0.24
CA PHE A 43 -14.66 12.86 -0.23
C PHE A 43 -14.43 11.42 0.27
N PRO A 44 -14.78 10.41 -0.55
CA PRO A 44 -14.52 9.02 -0.19
C PRO A 44 -13.02 8.73 -0.24
N GLN A 45 -12.57 7.85 0.64
CA GLN A 45 -11.18 7.38 0.63
C GLN A 45 -11.11 6.01 -0.03
N GLY A 46 -10.46 5.94 -1.18
CA GLY A 46 -10.25 4.69 -1.90
C GLY A 46 -8.94 4.03 -1.54
N LEU A 47 -8.96 2.71 -1.36
CA LEU A 47 -7.77 1.88 -1.18
C LEU A 47 -7.63 0.93 -2.37
N CYS A 48 -6.54 1.09 -3.13
CA CYS A 48 -6.23 0.21 -4.26
C CYS A 48 -5.38 -0.97 -3.78
N LEU A 49 -5.88 -2.17 -4.00
CA LEU A 49 -5.20 -3.42 -3.65
C LEU A 49 -5.04 -4.29 -4.90
N ASP A 50 -4.05 -5.18 -4.87
CA ASP A 50 -3.84 -6.19 -5.91
C ASP A 50 -4.95 -7.26 -5.85
N LYS A 51 -5.15 -8.00 -6.94
CA LYS A 51 -6.09 -9.13 -7.01
C LYS A 51 -5.80 -10.22 -5.98
N GLY A 52 -4.55 -10.36 -5.56
CA GLY A 52 -4.17 -11.27 -4.47
C GLY A 52 -4.85 -10.99 -3.13
N TYR A 53 -5.45 -9.81 -2.99
CA TYR A 53 -6.23 -9.40 -1.80
C TYR A 53 -7.75 -9.52 -2.01
N ASP A 54 -8.21 -10.15 -3.09
CA ASP A 54 -9.64 -10.24 -3.43
C ASP A 54 -10.34 -11.35 -2.63
N TYR A 55 -10.50 -11.10 -1.34
CA TYR A 55 -11.21 -11.92 -0.38
C TYR A 55 -12.26 -11.08 0.34
N ASP A 56 -13.40 -11.68 0.68
CA ASP A 56 -14.48 -10.98 1.36
C ASP A 56 -14.02 -10.40 2.71
N ASP A 57 -13.28 -11.18 3.49
CA ASP A 57 -12.72 -10.73 4.78
C ASP A 57 -11.83 -9.48 4.64
N VAL A 58 -11.03 -9.40 3.56
CA VAL A 58 -10.20 -8.22 3.29
C VAL A 58 -11.05 -7.02 2.89
N ARG A 59 -12.10 -7.23 2.09
CA ARG A 59 -13.04 -6.18 1.71
C ARG A 59 -13.79 -5.61 2.91
N ASP A 60 -14.21 -6.48 3.82
CA ASP A 60 -14.90 -6.08 5.05
C ASP A 60 -13.95 -5.33 5.99
N LEU A 61 -12.75 -5.83 6.21
CA LEU A 61 -11.70 -5.16 6.98
C LEU A 61 -11.42 -3.74 6.42
N VAL A 62 -11.22 -3.62 5.12
CA VAL A 62 -10.96 -2.34 4.45
C VAL A 62 -12.12 -1.35 4.67
N ARG A 63 -13.36 -1.86 4.64
CA ARG A 63 -14.57 -1.07 4.91
C ARG A 63 -14.64 -0.63 6.38
N GLU A 64 -14.29 -1.49 7.34
CA GLU A 64 -14.21 -1.15 8.76
C GLU A 64 -13.22 -0.02 9.02
N PHE A 65 -12.11 0.01 8.30
CA PHE A 65 -11.14 1.12 8.34
C PHE A 65 -11.61 2.38 7.59
N GLY A 66 -12.84 2.38 7.04
CA GLY A 66 -13.46 3.51 6.36
C GLY A 66 -12.97 3.75 4.94
N TYR A 67 -12.37 2.75 4.29
CA TYR A 67 -11.98 2.83 2.89
C TYR A 67 -12.99 2.15 1.95
N THR A 68 -13.01 2.62 0.71
CA THR A 68 -13.64 1.92 -0.41
C THR A 68 -12.58 1.05 -1.08
N ALA A 69 -12.75 -0.27 -1.06
CA ALA A 69 -11.81 -1.20 -1.68
C ALA A 69 -11.90 -1.15 -3.22
N HIS A 70 -10.76 -0.89 -3.87
CA HIS A 70 -10.59 -0.97 -5.32
C HIS A 70 -9.66 -2.13 -5.66
N ILE A 71 -10.25 -3.32 -5.89
CA ILE A 71 -9.53 -4.54 -6.23
C ILE A 71 -9.96 -4.94 -7.64
N ARG A 72 -9.07 -4.82 -8.62
CA ARG A 72 -9.34 -5.12 -10.03
C ARG A 72 -8.32 -6.08 -10.62
N ALA A 73 -8.76 -6.97 -11.49
CA ALA A 73 -7.85 -7.78 -12.29
C ALA A 73 -7.10 -6.91 -13.32
N ARG A 74 -5.88 -7.33 -13.70
CA ARG A 74 -5.04 -6.59 -14.69
C ARG A 74 -5.78 -6.31 -16.00
N GLY A 75 -6.57 -7.26 -16.50
CA GLY A 75 -7.35 -7.08 -17.73
C GLY A 75 -8.48 -6.05 -17.60
N GLU A 76 -9.16 -6.00 -16.49
CA GLU A 76 -10.23 -5.03 -16.20
C GLU A 76 -9.68 -3.61 -16.11
N GLU A 77 -8.50 -3.44 -15.51
CA GLU A 77 -7.82 -2.16 -15.38
C GLU A 77 -7.40 -1.62 -16.75
N ALA A 78 -6.83 -2.49 -17.61
CA ALA A 78 -6.47 -2.13 -18.99
C ALA A 78 -7.69 -1.74 -19.83
N GLN A 79 -8.83 -2.40 -19.65
CA GLN A 79 -10.09 -2.06 -20.31
C GLN A 79 -10.67 -0.73 -19.79
N ALA A 80 -10.59 -0.48 -18.48
CA ALA A 80 -11.07 0.77 -17.89
C ALA A 80 -10.24 1.98 -18.38
N ILE A 81 -8.91 1.83 -18.51
CA ILE A 81 -8.03 2.86 -19.09
C ILE A 81 -8.42 3.18 -20.54
N LYS A 82 -8.75 2.16 -21.34
CA LYS A 82 -9.18 2.36 -22.75
C LYS A 82 -10.57 3.02 -22.86
N ARG A 83 -11.46 2.76 -21.91
CA ARG A 83 -12.85 3.25 -21.95
C ARG A 83 -13.00 4.68 -21.40
N HIS A 84 -12.16 5.08 -20.47
CA HIS A 84 -12.25 6.38 -19.79
C HIS A 84 -10.93 7.13 -19.90
N ALA A 85 -10.89 8.17 -20.73
CA ALA A 85 -9.69 8.98 -21.02
C ALA A 85 -9.04 9.64 -19.78
N GLY A 86 -9.74 9.73 -18.66
CA GLY A 86 -9.22 10.26 -17.38
C GLY A 86 -8.83 9.20 -16.35
N PHE A 87 -9.01 7.91 -16.65
CA PHE A 87 -8.72 6.85 -15.72
C PHE A 87 -7.21 6.54 -15.70
N LYS A 88 -6.58 6.73 -14.56
CA LYS A 88 -5.18 6.34 -14.33
C LYS A 88 -5.15 5.11 -13.42
N ALA A 89 -4.50 4.04 -13.87
CA ALA A 89 -4.17 2.92 -13.00
C ALA A 89 -3.33 3.45 -11.82
N ARG A 90 -3.73 3.16 -10.59
CA ARG A 90 -3.05 3.71 -9.40
C ARG A 90 -1.97 2.78 -8.83
N ARG A 91 -1.87 1.54 -9.33
CA ARG A 91 -0.88 0.56 -8.84
C ARG A 91 0.57 0.97 -9.13
N TRP A 92 0.81 1.71 -10.20
CA TRP A 92 2.14 2.23 -10.51
C TRP A 92 2.72 3.13 -9.40
N VAL A 93 1.87 3.68 -8.53
CA VAL A 93 2.29 4.57 -7.44
C VAL A 93 3.17 3.80 -6.44
N VAL A 94 2.70 2.65 -5.97
CA VAL A 94 3.47 1.83 -5.03
C VAL A 94 4.71 1.22 -5.69
N GLU A 95 4.61 0.83 -6.96
CA GLU A 95 5.76 0.32 -7.74
C GLU A 95 6.85 1.39 -7.89
N ARG A 96 6.46 2.64 -8.14
CA ARG A 96 7.39 3.77 -8.19
C ARG A 96 8.07 4.01 -6.84
N THR A 97 7.31 3.98 -5.75
CA THR A 97 7.86 4.14 -4.40
C THR A 97 8.85 3.04 -4.08
N HIS A 98 8.54 1.78 -4.41
CA HIS A 98 9.50 0.67 -4.29
C HIS A 98 10.77 0.90 -5.13
N SER A 99 10.64 1.41 -6.35
CA SER A 99 11.78 1.76 -7.19
C SER A 99 12.68 2.82 -6.56
N TRP A 100 12.10 3.83 -5.89
CA TRP A 100 12.86 4.82 -5.15
C TRP A 100 13.57 4.22 -3.94
N MET A 101 12.89 3.38 -3.15
CA MET A 101 13.48 2.68 -2.01
C MET A 101 14.67 1.80 -2.41
N ASN A 102 14.62 1.17 -3.58
CA ASN A 102 15.71 0.33 -4.10
C ASN A 102 17.00 1.10 -4.40
N ARG A 103 16.97 2.43 -4.45
CA ARG A 103 18.19 3.27 -4.55
C ARG A 103 19.00 3.31 -3.26
N PHE A 104 18.38 2.96 -2.13
CA PHE A 104 19.04 2.83 -0.85
C PHE A 104 19.61 1.41 -0.72
N ARG A 105 20.92 1.25 -0.90
CA ARG A 105 21.59 -0.06 -0.92
C ARG A 105 21.27 -0.94 0.29
N ARG A 106 21.10 -0.35 1.47
CA ARG A 106 20.78 -1.09 2.71
C ARG A 106 19.33 -1.56 2.77
N ILE A 107 18.43 -0.96 1.98
CA ILE A 107 17.06 -1.47 1.80
C ILE A 107 17.05 -2.60 0.75
N LEU A 108 17.78 -2.41 -0.35
CA LEU A 108 17.87 -3.40 -1.43
C LEU A 108 18.52 -4.71 -0.96
N ILE A 109 19.56 -4.59 -0.15
CA ILE A 109 20.29 -5.74 0.42
C ILE A 109 20.24 -5.59 1.94
N ARG A 110 19.42 -6.45 2.58
CA ARG A 110 19.28 -6.42 4.02
C ARG A 110 20.55 -6.92 4.71
N TRP A 111 21.18 -6.04 5.47
CA TRP A 111 22.34 -6.32 6.32
C TRP A 111 21.95 -6.42 7.80
N GLU A 112 20.81 -5.85 8.17
CA GLU A 112 20.30 -5.83 9.53
C GLU A 112 19.90 -7.23 9.99
N LYS A 113 20.51 -7.69 11.10
CA LYS A 113 20.23 -9.00 11.69
C LYS A 113 18.85 -9.05 12.36
N THR A 114 18.44 -7.95 12.96
CA THR A 114 17.16 -7.85 13.66
C THR A 114 16.09 -7.16 12.80
N PRO A 115 14.85 -7.63 12.82
CA PRO A 115 13.74 -6.99 12.10
C PRO A 115 13.52 -5.54 12.50
N GLU A 116 13.71 -5.21 13.79
CA GLU A 116 13.50 -3.87 14.35
C GLU A 116 14.47 -2.85 13.73
N ASN A 117 15.74 -3.20 13.59
CA ASN A 117 16.73 -2.34 12.97
C ASN A 117 16.45 -2.12 11.47
N PHE A 118 16.00 -3.16 10.78
CA PHE A 118 15.58 -3.05 9.39
C PHE A 118 14.33 -2.16 9.26
N LEU A 119 13.35 -2.33 10.14
CA LEU A 119 12.14 -1.50 10.16
C LEU A 119 12.46 -0.03 10.45
N ALA A 120 13.36 0.25 11.39
CA ALA A 120 13.81 1.61 11.69
C ALA A 120 14.47 2.27 10.47
N LEU A 121 15.35 1.55 9.77
CA LEU A 121 15.95 2.03 8.52
C LEU A 121 14.90 2.25 7.43
N LEU A 122 13.92 1.36 7.33
CA LEU A 122 12.83 1.47 6.37
C LEU A 122 11.98 2.72 6.63
N HIS A 123 11.63 3.00 7.90
CA HIS A 123 10.94 4.24 8.28
C HIS A 123 11.75 5.49 7.93
N PHE A 124 13.06 5.46 8.19
CA PHE A 124 13.94 6.56 7.82
C PHE A 124 13.94 6.82 6.30
N VAL A 125 14.04 5.76 5.50
CA VAL A 125 13.96 5.88 4.02
C VAL A 125 12.58 6.36 3.57
N CYS A 126 11.50 5.89 4.19
CA CYS A 126 10.15 6.39 3.92
C CYS A 126 10.00 7.90 4.18
N ALA A 127 10.70 8.41 5.19
CA ALA A 127 10.69 9.84 5.51
C ALA A 127 11.50 10.71 4.53
N LEU A 128 12.37 10.10 3.72
CA LEU A 128 13.17 10.79 2.69
C LEU A 128 12.50 10.81 1.31
N ILE A 129 11.48 10.00 1.10
CA ILE A 129 10.70 9.90 -0.16
C ILE A 129 9.54 10.88 -0.14
#